data_ef41415a819dbdbcd7b1f4d649ee45a6
#
_entry.id   ef41415a819dbdbcd7b1f4d649ee45a6
#
_cell.length_a   1.000
_cell.length_b   1.000
_cell.length_c   1.000
_cell.angle_alpha   90.00
_cell.angle_beta   90.00
_cell.angle_gamma   90.00
#
_symmetry.space_group_name_H-M   'P 1'
#
loop_
_entity.id
_entity.type
_entity.pdbx_description
1 polymer ?
#
loop_
_entity_poly.entity_id
_entity_poly.type
_entity_poly.pdbx_seq_one_letter_code
_entity_poly.pdbx_strand_id
1 'polypeptide(L)'
;MNSNIVNDIIDEMEQTVESPFEMRVIDRRTFLKLTGISGSGLVLGISLKNSISSAFAATGDEFTANEYIRIATDGKIYVYSINPEIGQGIKTSVPMIIAEELDANWEDIIVEQAPINEGIYGRQSAGGSNSLTSAWDKVRIAGASARAMLISTAADDWGVPATECRTESSHVYHDGTSRKASYAKLAVNAANQPVPDKDSLVLKKRSEFKLLGQRISGVENMQVVTGKPLFGIDTVVPNMRFAAYEKCPATGGSVKDANLDEI
;
A
#
# COMPACT_ATOMS: atom_id res chain seq x y z
N MET A 1 38.99 19.03 19.36
CA MET A 1 38.88 17.58 19.28
C MET A 1 38.48 17.26 17.84
N ASN A 2 39.31 16.47 17.18
CA ASN A 2 39.43 16.46 15.72
C ASN A 2 38.18 15.98 14.97
N SER A 3 37.71 16.79 14.02
CA SER A 3 36.73 16.40 12.99
C SER A 3 37.12 15.13 12.20
N ASN A 4 38.36 14.71 12.30
CA ASN A 4 38.90 13.53 11.63
C ASN A 4 38.39 12.22 12.27
N ILE A 5 38.22 12.17 13.59
CA ILE A 5 37.77 10.91 14.28
C ILE A 5 36.32 10.53 13.88
N VAL A 6 35.46 11.52 13.69
CA VAL A 6 34.06 11.24 13.29
C VAL A 6 34.04 10.78 11.82
N ASN A 7 34.88 11.35 10.98
CA ASN A 7 34.95 10.92 9.58
C ASN A 7 35.59 9.53 9.46
N ASP A 8 36.63 9.24 10.27
CA ASP A 8 37.27 7.93 10.30
C ASP A 8 36.31 6.84 10.78
N ILE A 9 35.43 7.15 11.75
CA ILE A 9 34.37 6.21 12.22
C ILE A 9 33.31 6.02 11.15
N ILE A 10 32.94 7.07 10.41
CA ILE A 10 31.98 6.98 9.32
C ILE A 10 32.56 6.15 8.18
N ASP A 11 33.81 6.38 7.80
CA ASP A 11 34.50 5.61 6.78
C ASP A 11 34.73 4.14 7.17
N GLU A 12 34.99 3.86 8.47
CA GLU A 12 35.08 2.50 8.99
C GLU A 12 33.71 1.80 9.05
N MET A 13 32.64 2.53 9.36
CA MET A 13 31.25 2.03 9.29
C MET A 13 30.82 1.77 7.85
N GLU A 14 31.25 2.56 6.88
CA GLU A 14 30.96 2.31 5.46
C GLU A 14 31.77 1.12 4.90
N GLN A 15 32.95 0.82 5.45
CA GLN A 15 33.79 -0.31 5.04
C GLN A 15 33.43 -1.64 5.74
N THR A 16 32.80 -1.61 6.92
CA THR A 16 32.44 -2.81 7.67
C THR A 16 31.00 -3.26 7.46
N VAL A 17 30.15 -2.46 6.85
CA VAL A 17 28.87 -2.91 6.32
C VAL A 17 29.13 -3.48 4.92
N GLU A 18 29.74 -4.66 4.82
CA GLU A 18 29.36 -5.59 3.78
C GLU A 18 27.86 -5.86 4.03
N SER A 19 27.05 -5.02 3.40
CA SER A 19 25.61 -5.18 3.35
C SER A 19 25.36 -6.57 2.78
N PRO A 20 24.74 -7.51 3.54
CA PRO A 20 24.25 -8.76 2.96
C PRO A 20 23.10 -8.52 1.99
N PHE A 21 22.72 -7.28 1.80
CA PHE A 21 21.88 -6.76 0.73
C PHE A 21 22.76 -5.94 -0.25
N GLU A 22 23.54 -6.64 -1.08
CA GLU A 22 23.71 -6.12 -2.43
C GLU A 22 22.28 -5.88 -2.94
N MET A 23 21.91 -4.63 -3.16
CA MET A 23 20.80 -4.29 -4.05
C MET A 23 21.23 -4.78 -5.45
N ARG A 24 21.15 -6.08 -5.68
CA ARG A 24 21.05 -6.62 -7.00
C ARG A 24 19.85 -5.92 -7.59
N VAL A 25 20.09 -5.16 -8.61
CA VAL A 25 19.04 -4.77 -9.55
C VAL A 25 18.48 -6.11 -10.03
N ILE A 26 17.49 -6.61 -9.32
CA ILE A 26 16.80 -7.84 -9.66
C ILE A 26 16.11 -7.51 -10.96
N ASP A 27 16.51 -8.19 -12.05
CA ASP A 27 15.82 -8.03 -13.31
C ASP A 27 14.34 -8.45 -13.13
N ARG A 28 13.47 -7.87 -13.94
CA ARG A 28 12.00 -8.07 -13.86
C ARG A 28 11.61 -9.55 -13.74
N ARG A 29 12.35 -10.43 -14.40
CA ARG A 29 12.07 -11.87 -14.46
C ARG A 29 12.42 -12.58 -13.15
N THR A 30 13.46 -12.15 -12.48
CA THR A 30 13.93 -12.68 -11.18
C THR A 30 13.05 -12.17 -10.03
N PHE A 31 12.63 -10.90 -10.07
CA PHE A 31 11.66 -10.35 -9.12
C PHE A 31 10.32 -11.09 -9.19
N LEU A 32 9.80 -11.32 -10.40
CA LEU A 32 8.56 -12.06 -10.61
C LEU A 32 8.65 -13.54 -10.18
N LYS A 33 9.82 -14.16 -10.25
CA LYS A 33 10.03 -15.54 -9.76
C LYS A 33 10.09 -15.62 -8.24
N LEU A 34 10.56 -14.58 -7.56
CA LEU A 34 10.67 -14.54 -6.10
C LEU A 34 9.34 -14.20 -5.42
N THR A 35 8.46 -13.45 -6.07
CA THR A 35 7.13 -13.09 -5.55
C THR A 35 6.05 -14.14 -5.87
N GLY A 36 6.33 -15.09 -6.76
CA GLY A 36 5.37 -16.10 -7.26
C GLY A 36 5.11 -17.29 -6.34
N ILE A 37 5.40 -17.21 -5.03
CA ILE A 37 5.27 -18.37 -4.12
C ILE A 37 4.04 -18.29 -3.18
N SER A 38 3.29 -17.20 -3.15
CA SER A 38 2.21 -17.04 -2.18
C SER A 38 0.95 -16.40 -2.76
N GLY A 39 0.11 -17.18 -3.35
CA GLY A 39 -1.30 -16.84 -3.56
C GLY A 39 -1.63 -16.02 -4.82
N SER A 40 -2.73 -16.36 -5.43
CA SER A 40 -3.25 -15.80 -6.68
C SER A 40 -4.03 -14.50 -6.49
N GLY A 41 -3.69 -13.41 -7.18
CA GLY A 41 -4.44 -12.16 -7.10
C GLY A 41 -3.97 -11.01 -8.00
N LEU A 42 -4.80 -10.00 -8.11
CA LEU A 42 -4.55 -8.78 -8.88
C LEU A 42 -3.96 -7.68 -8.02
N VAL A 43 -2.87 -7.08 -8.43
CA VAL A 43 -2.31 -5.83 -7.85
C VAL A 43 -2.31 -4.75 -8.92
N LEU A 44 -3.06 -3.67 -8.70
CA LEU A 44 -3.27 -2.56 -9.64
C LEU A 44 -2.31 -1.38 -9.39
N GLY A 45 -1.41 -1.00 -10.33
CA GLY A 45 -0.43 0.10 -10.22
C GLY A 45 -0.84 1.39 -10.91
N ILE A 46 -0.92 2.51 -10.19
CA ILE A 46 -1.02 3.83 -10.78
C ILE A 46 0.28 4.59 -10.53
N SER A 47 1.09 4.73 -11.56
CA SER A 47 2.23 5.65 -11.52
C SER A 47 1.77 7.07 -11.84
N LEU A 48 1.85 7.97 -10.87
CA LEU A 48 1.50 9.40 -11.01
C LEU A 48 2.63 10.26 -11.60
N LYS A 49 3.69 9.65 -12.12
CA LYS A 49 4.75 10.39 -12.85
C LYS A 49 4.90 9.87 -14.26
N ASN A 50 4.90 10.81 -15.20
CA ASN A 50 5.11 10.60 -16.63
C ASN A 50 6.10 9.49 -16.95
N SER A 51 5.66 8.58 -17.80
CA SER A 51 6.47 7.68 -18.60
C SER A 51 7.14 6.53 -17.87
N ILE A 52 6.36 5.58 -17.36
CA ILE A 52 6.72 4.18 -17.50
C ILE A 52 5.44 3.40 -17.84
N SER A 53 5.01 3.51 -19.07
CA SER A 53 4.16 2.51 -19.69
C SER A 53 5.00 1.26 -19.90
N SER A 54 4.96 0.35 -18.98
CA SER A 54 5.29 -1.05 -19.25
C SER A 54 4.67 -1.92 -18.18
N ALA A 55 3.53 -2.44 -18.59
CA ALA A 55 2.96 -3.72 -18.20
C ALA A 55 3.75 -4.45 -17.08
N PHE A 56 3.22 -4.43 -15.90
CA PHE A 56 3.43 -5.54 -14.98
C PHE A 56 2.58 -6.68 -15.51
N ALA A 57 3.19 -7.55 -16.31
CA ALA A 57 2.52 -8.74 -16.81
C ALA A 57 2.32 -9.72 -15.67
N ALA A 58 1.10 -10.18 -15.54
CA ALA A 58 0.72 -11.29 -14.69
C ALA A 58 1.56 -12.53 -15.02
N THR A 59 2.06 -13.19 -14.00
CA THR A 59 2.44 -14.61 -14.12
C THR A 59 1.43 -15.39 -13.28
N GLY A 60 0.53 -16.10 -13.97
CA GLY A 60 -0.46 -17.04 -13.47
C GLY A 60 -0.94 -16.83 -12.04
N ASP A 61 -2.14 -16.38 -11.84
CA ASP A 61 -2.89 -16.26 -10.60
C ASP A 61 -2.73 -14.98 -9.76
N GLU A 62 -1.78 -14.07 -10.02
CA GLU A 62 -1.68 -12.77 -9.34
C GLU A 62 -1.44 -11.62 -10.30
N PHE A 63 -2.08 -10.49 -10.03
CA PHE A 63 -1.86 -9.25 -10.74
C PHE A 63 -1.59 -8.09 -9.79
N THR A 64 -0.43 -7.47 -9.97
CA THR A 64 -0.06 -6.22 -9.32
C THR A 64 -0.30 -5.07 -10.28
N ALA A 65 -1.34 -4.31 -10.08
CA ALA A 65 -1.61 -3.15 -10.91
C ALA A 65 -1.44 -1.82 -10.18
N ASN A 66 -1.31 -1.83 -8.83
CA ASN A 66 -1.09 -0.60 -8.08
C ASN A 66 -0.53 -0.93 -6.72
N GLU A 67 0.28 -0.02 -6.26
CA GLU A 67 0.92 -0.03 -4.96
C GLU A 67 -0.09 0.00 -3.80
N TYR A 68 -1.36 0.27 -4.07
CA TYR A 68 -2.39 0.44 -3.04
C TYR A 68 -3.38 -0.71 -2.96
N ILE A 69 -3.59 -1.45 -4.08
CA ILE A 69 -4.70 -2.41 -4.18
C ILE A 69 -4.23 -3.72 -4.82
N ARG A 70 -4.55 -4.82 -4.19
CA ARG A 70 -4.44 -6.17 -4.72
C ARG A 70 -5.76 -6.91 -4.54
N ILE A 71 -6.30 -7.47 -5.61
CA ILE A 71 -7.54 -8.25 -5.57
C ILE A 71 -7.17 -9.72 -5.79
N ALA A 72 -7.44 -10.55 -4.81
CA ALA A 72 -7.15 -11.97 -4.83
C ALA A 72 -8.31 -12.78 -5.44
N THR A 73 -7.96 -13.92 -6.02
CA THR A 73 -8.97 -14.83 -6.61
C THR A 73 -9.86 -15.52 -5.56
N ASP A 74 -9.49 -15.45 -4.29
CA ASP A 74 -10.32 -15.89 -3.15
C ASP A 74 -11.39 -14.85 -2.73
N GLY A 75 -11.41 -13.68 -3.37
CA GLY A 75 -12.36 -12.60 -3.11
C GLY A 75 -11.86 -11.55 -2.12
N LYS A 76 -10.68 -11.72 -1.53
CA LYS A 76 -10.09 -10.71 -0.65
C LYS A 76 -9.46 -9.58 -1.44
N ILE A 77 -9.62 -8.38 -0.93
CA ILE A 77 -9.10 -7.14 -1.50
C ILE A 77 -8.11 -6.56 -0.49
N TYR A 78 -6.83 -6.69 -0.80
CA TYR A 78 -5.77 -6.17 0.03
C TYR A 78 -5.54 -4.71 -0.30
N VAL A 79 -5.56 -3.87 0.72
CA VAL A 79 -5.35 -2.42 0.60
C VAL A 79 -4.19 -2.00 1.49
N TYR A 80 -3.21 -1.33 0.90
CA TYR A 80 -2.04 -0.84 1.60
C TYR A 80 -2.28 0.54 2.21
N SER A 81 -2.16 0.63 3.54
CA SER A 81 -2.06 1.91 4.23
C SER A 81 -0.62 2.42 4.16
N ILE A 82 -0.42 3.58 3.55
CA ILE A 82 0.91 4.13 3.28
C ILE A 82 1.53 4.89 4.45
N ASN A 83 0.70 5.47 5.30
CA ASN A 83 1.16 6.24 6.46
C ASN A 83 1.14 5.37 7.72
N PRO A 84 2.07 5.58 8.67
CA PRO A 84 2.08 4.82 9.91
C PRO A 84 0.85 5.12 10.77
N GLU A 85 0.30 4.08 11.38
CA GLU A 85 -0.74 4.18 12.41
C GLU A 85 -0.08 4.48 13.76
N ILE A 86 -0.52 5.56 14.40
CA ILE A 86 -0.08 5.98 15.74
C ILE A 86 -1.26 6.25 16.68
N GLY A 87 -2.42 5.65 16.39
CA GLY A 87 -3.67 5.83 17.11
C GLY A 87 -4.61 6.87 16.50
N GLN A 88 -4.27 7.46 15.34
CA GLN A 88 -5.07 8.47 14.66
C GLN A 88 -6.08 7.90 13.65
N GLY A 89 -6.04 6.58 13.37
CA GLY A 89 -7.02 5.89 12.54
C GLY A 89 -6.75 5.95 11.03
N ILE A 90 -5.55 6.33 10.61
CA ILE A 90 -5.20 6.42 9.18
C ILE A 90 -5.27 5.06 8.50
N LYS A 91 -4.89 3.99 9.21
CA LYS A 91 -4.91 2.61 8.72
C LYS A 91 -6.32 2.07 8.46
N THR A 92 -7.35 2.77 8.96
CA THR A 92 -8.76 2.50 8.64
C THR A 92 -9.26 3.48 7.58
N SER A 93 -8.95 4.77 7.73
CA SER A 93 -9.52 5.83 6.91
C SER A 93 -9.08 5.78 5.44
N VAL A 94 -7.80 5.50 5.18
CA VAL A 94 -7.30 5.38 3.80
C VAL A 94 -7.94 4.20 3.06
N PRO A 95 -7.98 2.97 3.61
CA PRO A 95 -8.70 1.87 2.98
C PRO A 95 -10.20 2.12 2.77
N MET A 96 -10.86 2.86 3.67
CA MET A 96 -12.26 3.23 3.47
C MET A 96 -12.46 4.08 2.21
N ILE A 97 -11.56 5.02 1.92
CA ILE A 97 -11.64 5.86 0.72
C ILE A 97 -11.45 5.02 -0.54
N ILE A 98 -10.50 4.11 -0.52
CA ILE A 98 -10.25 3.18 -1.64
C ILE A 98 -11.46 2.28 -1.85
N ALA A 99 -11.97 1.65 -0.79
CA ALA A 99 -13.12 0.76 -0.85
C ALA A 99 -14.38 1.48 -1.34
N GLU A 100 -14.59 2.75 -0.94
CA GLU A 100 -15.68 3.57 -1.43
C GLU A 100 -15.61 3.75 -2.94
N GLU A 101 -14.48 4.23 -3.47
CA GLU A 101 -14.32 4.46 -4.91
C GLU A 101 -14.31 3.17 -5.73
N LEU A 102 -13.87 2.09 -5.14
CA LEU A 102 -13.86 0.76 -5.75
C LEU A 102 -15.23 0.08 -5.74
N ASP A 103 -16.22 0.59 -5.00
CA ASP A 103 -17.48 -0.11 -4.70
C ASP A 103 -17.27 -1.49 -4.05
N ALA A 104 -16.22 -1.61 -3.26
CA ALA A 104 -15.90 -2.85 -2.58
C ALA A 104 -16.75 -3.03 -1.32
N ASN A 105 -17.10 -4.27 -1.02
CA ASN A 105 -17.67 -4.62 0.26
C ASN A 105 -16.58 -4.52 1.34
N TRP A 106 -16.85 -3.80 2.45
CA TRP A 106 -15.85 -3.59 3.50
C TRP A 106 -15.34 -4.88 4.13
N GLU A 107 -16.17 -5.91 4.20
CA GLU A 107 -15.81 -7.22 4.76
C GLU A 107 -14.81 -8.00 3.89
N ASP A 108 -14.68 -7.63 2.62
CA ASP A 108 -13.69 -8.21 1.71
C ASP A 108 -12.31 -7.52 1.84
N ILE A 109 -12.25 -6.36 2.51
CA ILE A 109 -11.02 -5.57 2.63
C ILE A 109 -10.09 -6.16 3.70
N ILE A 110 -8.86 -6.43 3.30
CA ILE A 110 -7.74 -6.73 4.20
C ILE A 110 -6.77 -5.56 4.15
N VAL A 111 -6.51 -4.97 5.31
CA VAL A 111 -5.62 -3.81 5.41
C VAL A 111 -4.22 -4.26 5.78
N GLU A 112 -3.24 -3.89 4.96
CA GLU A 112 -1.83 -4.13 5.21
C GLU A 112 -1.07 -2.80 5.35
N GLN A 113 -0.03 -2.78 6.17
CA GLN A 113 0.87 -1.64 6.22
C GLN A 113 1.83 -1.69 5.04
N ALA A 114 1.88 -0.62 4.26
CA ALA A 114 2.85 -0.52 3.17
C ALA A 114 4.28 -0.55 3.71
N PRO A 115 5.21 -1.24 3.04
CA PRO A 115 6.63 -1.14 3.36
C PRO A 115 7.12 0.30 3.13
N ILE A 116 8.22 0.68 3.79
CA ILE A 116 8.83 1.99 3.54
C ILE A 116 9.43 2.01 2.14
N ASN A 117 8.84 2.83 1.28
CA ASN A 117 9.33 3.07 -0.07
C ASN A 117 8.84 4.43 -0.58
N GLU A 118 9.58 5.48 -0.28
CA GLU A 118 9.20 6.85 -0.69
C GLU A 118 9.22 7.05 -2.20
N GLY A 119 9.97 6.26 -2.94
CA GLY A 119 9.99 6.30 -4.41
C GLY A 119 8.65 5.91 -5.02
N ILE A 120 7.94 5.02 -4.38
CA ILE A 120 6.62 4.50 -4.77
C ILE A 120 5.51 5.35 -4.15
N TYR A 121 5.48 5.43 -2.82
CA TYR A 121 4.36 6.00 -2.07
C TYR A 121 4.49 7.50 -1.82
N GLY A 122 5.69 8.06 -2.01
CA GLY A 122 6.04 9.40 -1.54
C GLY A 122 6.26 9.39 -0.03
N ARG A 123 6.14 10.53 0.60
CA ARG A 123 6.38 10.68 2.04
C ARG A 123 5.43 9.82 2.88
N GLN A 124 5.99 8.89 3.64
CA GLN A 124 5.30 8.00 4.56
C GLN A 124 5.57 8.43 6.01
N SER A 125 4.76 9.32 6.53
CA SER A 125 4.96 9.86 7.88
C SER A 125 3.65 10.20 8.57
N ALA A 126 3.63 10.22 9.90
CA ALA A 126 2.54 10.72 10.71
C ALA A 126 2.99 12.03 11.40
N GLY A 127 2.35 13.15 11.08
CA GLY A 127 2.65 14.46 11.66
C GLY A 127 1.89 15.56 10.94
N GLY A 128 1.66 16.69 11.64
CA GLY A 128 0.99 17.85 11.08
C GLY A 128 -0.48 17.64 10.71
N SER A 129 -1.09 16.53 11.13
CA SER A 129 -2.50 16.17 10.84
C SER A 129 -2.85 16.16 9.34
N ASN A 130 -1.89 15.84 8.47
CA ASN A 130 -2.06 15.95 7.02
C ASN A 130 -2.08 14.61 6.27
N SER A 131 -1.95 13.47 6.95
CA SER A 131 -1.88 12.15 6.30
C SER A 131 -3.08 11.88 5.40
N LEU A 132 -4.30 12.14 5.89
CA LEU A 132 -5.52 11.90 5.13
C LEU A 132 -5.69 12.92 3.99
N THR A 133 -5.48 14.20 4.27
CA THR A 133 -5.67 15.27 3.26
C THR A 133 -4.67 15.16 2.12
N SER A 134 -3.42 14.78 2.40
CA SER A 134 -2.40 14.59 1.37
C SER A 134 -2.59 13.30 0.54
N ALA A 135 -3.26 12.30 1.09
CA ALA A 135 -3.55 11.05 0.40
C ALA A 135 -4.88 11.08 -0.38
N TRP A 136 -5.82 11.96 -0.01
CA TRP A 136 -7.21 11.94 -0.45
C TRP A 136 -7.41 11.73 -1.96
N ASP A 137 -6.83 12.58 -2.77
CA ASP A 137 -7.02 12.48 -4.22
C ASP A 137 -6.33 11.25 -4.81
N LYS A 138 -5.13 10.93 -4.32
CA LYS A 138 -4.35 9.77 -4.80
C LYS A 138 -5.10 8.45 -4.59
N VAL A 139 -5.62 8.24 -3.38
CA VAL A 139 -6.28 6.98 -3.03
C VAL A 139 -7.68 6.87 -3.64
N ARG A 140 -8.36 8.00 -3.88
CA ARG A 140 -9.61 8.03 -4.66
C ARG A 140 -9.37 7.63 -6.11
N ILE A 141 -8.36 8.22 -6.74
CA ILE A 141 -7.94 7.88 -8.11
C ILE A 141 -7.58 6.40 -8.19
N ALA A 142 -6.85 5.86 -7.20
CA ALA A 142 -6.49 4.45 -7.16
C ALA A 142 -7.73 3.53 -7.14
N GLY A 143 -8.71 3.80 -6.28
CA GLY A 143 -9.95 3.03 -6.20
C GLY A 143 -10.78 3.14 -7.48
N ALA A 144 -10.95 4.35 -8.01
CA ALA A 144 -11.72 4.59 -9.23
C ALA A 144 -11.09 3.96 -10.47
N SER A 145 -9.76 3.99 -10.58
CA SER A 145 -9.04 3.34 -11.67
C SER A 145 -9.22 1.82 -11.65
N ALA A 146 -9.08 1.20 -10.48
CA ALA A 146 -9.32 -0.23 -10.32
C ALA A 146 -10.77 -0.60 -10.70
N ARG A 147 -11.74 0.20 -10.27
CA ARG A 147 -13.15 0.03 -10.65
C ARG A 147 -13.33 0.10 -12.17
N ALA A 148 -12.76 1.09 -12.83
CA ALA A 148 -12.86 1.26 -14.27
C ALA A 148 -12.27 0.07 -15.04
N MET A 149 -11.12 -0.45 -14.62
CA MET A 149 -10.50 -1.63 -15.23
C MET A 149 -11.37 -2.89 -15.07
N LEU A 150 -11.96 -3.09 -13.90
CA LEU A 150 -12.89 -4.20 -13.65
C LEU A 150 -14.16 -4.10 -14.52
N ILE A 151 -14.69 -2.89 -14.66
CA ILE A 151 -15.84 -2.63 -15.55
C ILE A 151 -15.46 -2.94 -17.00
N SER A 152 -14.32 -2.44 -17.48
CA SER A 152 -13.86 -2.70 -18.85
C SER A 152 -13.70 -4.20 -19.11
N THR A 153 -13.10 -4.93 -18.16
CA THR A 153 -12.94 -6.39 -18.24
C THR A 153 -14.28 -7.09 -18.37
N ALA A 154 -15.24 -6.75 -17.52
CA ALA A 154 -16.55 -7.37 -17.56
C ALA A 154 -17.30 -7.02 -18.87
N ALA A 155 -17.18 -5.79 -19.34
CA ALA A 155 -17.77 -5.32 -20.60
C ALA A 155 -17.21 -6.10 -21.80
N ASP A 156 -15.88 -6.27 -21.85
CA ASP A 156 -15.22 -7.06 -22.90
C ASP A 156 -15.66 -8.53 -22.84
N ASP A 157 -15.65 -9.16 -21.67
CA ASP A 157 -16.08 -10.55 -21.48
C ASP A 157 -17.55 -10.78 -21.91
N TRP A 158 -18.37 -9.77 -21.78
CA TRP A 158 -19.81 -9.84 -22.09
C TRP A 158 -20.17 -9.32 -23.46
N GLY A 159 -19.27 -8.62 -24.14
CA GLY A 159 -19.51 -7.99 -25.44
C GLY A 159 -20.55 -6.85 -25.35
N VAL A 160 -20.48 -6.04 -24.29
CA VAL A 160 -21.41 -4.92 -24.02
C VAL A 160 -20.63 -3.63 -23.79
N PRO A 161 -21.24 -2.45 -23.99
CA PRO A 161 -20.60 -1.19 -23.64
C PRO A 161 -20.30 -1.08 -22.14
N ALA A 162 -19.11 -0.60 -21.78
CA ALA A 162 -18.73 -0.38 -20.37
C ALA A 162 -19.67 0.60 -19.64
N THR A 163 -20.28 1.53 -20.39
CA THR A 163 -21.26 2.50 -19.86
C THR A 163 -22.59 1.88 -19.41
N GLU A 164 -22.87 0.64 -19.80
CA GLU A 164 -24.04 -0.12 -19.37
C GLU A 164 -23.74 -1.01 -18.15
N CYS A 165 -22.46 -1.01 -17.72
CA CYS A 165 -22.03 -1.76 -16.56
C CYS A 165 -21.94 -0.84 -15.33
N ARG A 166 -22.35 -1.36 -14.19
CA ARG A 166 -22.20 -0.71 -12.88
C ARG A 166 -21.50 -1.62 -11.87
N THR A 167 -21.04 -1.04 -10.78
CA THR A 167 -20.41 -1.77 -9.69
C THR A 167 -21.22 -1.66 -8.41
N GLU A 168 -21.17 -2.71 -7.60
CA GLU A 168 -21.76 -2.74 -6.27
C GLU A 168 -21.22 -3.94 -5.47
N SER A 169 -20.81 -3.72 -4.22
CA SER A 169 -20.43 -4.78 -3.27
C SER A 169 -19.48 -5.81 -3.87
N SER A 170 -18.33 -5.35 -4.37
CA SER A 170 -17.26 -6.18 -4.97
C SER A 170 -17.69 -6.95 -6.22
N HIS A 171 -18.68 -6.47 -6.96
CA HIS A 171 -19.15 -7.07 -8.21
C HIS A 171 -19.37 -6.03 -9.30
N VAL A 172 -19.27 -6.48 -10.56
CA VAL A 172 -19.75 -5.78 -11.73
C VAL A 172 -21.07 -6.38 -12.18
N TYR A 173 -22.01 -5.53 -12.59
CA TYR A 173 -23.33 -5.89 -13.09
C TYR A 173 -23.56 -5.28 -14.46
N HIS A 174 -24.29 -6.00 -15.31
CA HIS A 174 -24.91 -5.48 -16.50
C HIS A 174 -26.41 -5.76 -16.43
N ASP A 175 -27.18 -4.71 -16.14
CA ASP A 175 -28.63 -4.86 -15.87
C ASP A 175 -29.40 -5.30 -17.11
N GLY A 176 -28.98 -4.87 -18.33
CA GLY A 176 -29.63 -5.24 -19.60
C GLY A 176 -29.64 -6.75 -19.89
N THR A 177 -28.66 -7.52 -19.40
CA THR A 177 -28.59 -8.97 -19.59
C THR A 177 -28.63 -9.76 -18.28
N SER A 178 -28.86 -9.10 -17.15
CA SER A 178 -28.82 -9.68 -15.79
C SER A 178 -27.51 -10.42 -15.48
N ARG A 179 -26.41 -10.05 -16.12
CA ARG A 179 -25.08 -10.65 -15.87
C ARG A 179 -24.45 -10.01 -14.65
N LYS A 180 -23.68 -10.84 -13.94
CA LYS A 180 -22.94 -10.47 -12.74
C LYS A 180 -21.61 -11.20 -12.68
N ALA A 181 -20.54 -10.50 -12.32
CA ALA A 181 -19.24 -11.11 -12.03
C ALA A 181 -18.63 -10.49 -10.78
N SER A 182 -18.01 -11.32 -9.92
CA SER A 182 -17.24 -10.83 -8.77
C SER A 182 -15.90 -10.24 -9.23
N TYR A 183 -15.34 -9.33 -8.45
CA TYR A 183 -14.00 -8.79 -8.68
C TYR A 183 -12.94 -9.88 -8.71
N ALA A 184 -13.06 -10.90 -7.85
CA ALA A 184 -12.18 -12.07 -7.85
C ALA A 184 -12.14 -12.79 -9.21
N LYS A 185 -13.32 -12.97 -9.84
CA LYS A 185 -13.41 -13.61 -11.16
C LYS A 185 -12.79 -12.77 -12.27
N LEU A 186 -12.90 -11.45 -12.17
CA LEU A 186 -12.39 -10.52 -13.18
C LEU A 186 -10.92 -10.17 -12.99
N ALA A 187 -10.39 -10.37 -11.79
CA ALA A 187 -9.07 -9.90 -11.38
C ALA A 187 -7.95 -10.24 -12.37
N VAL A 188 -7.84 -11.50 -12.76
CA VAL A 188 -6.77 -11.97 -13.65
C VAL A 188 -6.83 -11.28 -15.04
N ASN A 189 -8.04 -11.16 -15.61
CA ASN A 189 -8.22 -10.52 -16.91
C ASN A 189 -8.11 -9.00 -16.83
N ALA A 190 -8.53 -8.38 -15.71
CA ALA A 190 -8.39 -6.96 -15.46
C ALA A 190 -6.93 -6.48 -15.50
N ALA A 191 -6.01 -7.39 -15.23
CA ALA A 191 -4.57 -7.19 -15.35
C ALA A 191 -4.13 -6.75 -16.75
N ASN A 192 -4.81 -7.20 -17.76
CA ASN A 192 -4.49 -6.93 -19.16
C ASN A 192 -5.14 -5.63 -19.67
N GLN A 193 -6.02 -5.02 -18.90
CA GLN A 193 -6.63 -3.75 -19.25
C GLN A 193 -5.63 -2.60 -19.16
N PRO A 194 -5.69 -1.64 -20.09
CA PRO A 194 -4.91 -0.41 -19.97
C PRO A 194 -5.33 0.36 -18.71
N VAL A 195 -4.35 0.91 -17.98
CA VAL A 195 -4.63 1.80 -16.88
C VAL A 195 -5.29 3.08 -17.46
N PRO A 196 -6.49 3.45 -17.01
CA PRO A 196 -7.19 4.60 -17.54
C PRO A 196 -6.49 5.91 -17.20
N ASP A 197 -6.60 6.90 -18.07
CA ASP A 197 -6.12 8.25 -17.75
C ASP A 197 -6.91 8.80 -16.56
N LYS A 198 -6.20 9.43 -15.62
CA LYS A 198 -6.81 10.02 -14.42
C LYS A 198 -7.92 11.01 -14.72
N ASP A 199 -7.77 11.77 -15.82
CA ASP A 199 -8.73 12.81 -16.22
C ASP A 199 -10.00 12.21 -16.87
N SER A 200 -9.96 10.94 -17.25
CA SER A 200 -11.12 10.16 -17.71
C SER A 200 -11.92 9.51 -16.59
N LEU A 201 -11.37 9.47 -15.38
CA LEU A 201 -12.00 8.80 -14.25
C LEU A 201 -13.17 9.62 -13.68
N VAL A 202 -14.28 8.94 -13.44
CA VAL A 202 -15.43 9.52 -12.74
C VAL A 202 -15.35 9.14 -11.27
N LEU A 203 -14.97 10.11 -10.43
CA LEU A 203 -14.96 9.94 -8.98
C LEU A 203 -16.38 10.10 -8.43
N LYS A 204 -16.71 9.33 -7.40
CA LYS A 204 -17.99 9.43 -6.70
C LYS A 204 -18.22 10.82 -6.09
N LYS A 205 -19.43 11.31 -6.18
CA LYS A 205 -19.86 12.50 -5.44
C LYS A 205 -20.15 12.12 -3.99
N ARG A 206 -20.09 13.10 -3.10
CA ARG A 206 -20.39 12.88 -1.68
C ARG A 206 -21.78 12.25 -1.45
N SER A 207 -22.75 12.58 -2.28
CA SER A 207 -24.10 12.00 -2.23
C SER A 207 -24.16 10.52 -2.60
N GLU A 208 -23.12 9.99 -3.22
CA GLU A 208 -23.00 8.60 -3.65
C GLU A 208 -22.21 7.73 -2.66
N PHE A 209 -21.66 8.36 -1.62
CA PHE A 209 -20.89 7.64 -0.60
C PHE A 209 -21.79 6.74 0.24
N LYS A 210 -21.38 5.48 0.34
CA LYS A 210 -22.08 4.44 1.13
C LYS A 210 -21.29 4.07 2.38
N LEU A 211 -19.95 4.05 2.28
CA LEU A 211 -19.03 3.65 3.35
C LEU A 211 -18.47 4.88 4.09
N LEU A 212 -18.07 5.91 3.35
CA LEU A 212 -17.55 7.14 3.94
C LEU A 212 -18.65 7.89 4.71
N GLY A 213 -18.35 8.25 5.95
CA GLY A 213 -19.30 8.84 6.89
C GLY A 213 -20.00 7.82 7.80
N GLN A 214 -19.81 6.52 7.55
CA GLN A 214 -20.27 5.48 8.46
C GLN A 214 -19.30 5.30 9.63
N ARG A 215 -19.84 4.82 10.76
CA ARG A 215 -19.02 4.47 11.92
C ARG A 215 -18.41 3.09 11.72
N ILE A 216 -17.17 3.05 11.28
CA ILE A 216 -16.37 1.83 11.13
C ILE A 216 -15.39 1.74 12.29
N SER A 217 -15.30 0.54 12.88
CA SER A 217 -14.31 0.26 13.92
C SER A 217 -12.91 0.24 13.32
N GLY A 218 -11.92 0.76 14.05
CA GLY A 218 -10.52 0.70 13.59
C GLY A 218 -10.07 -0.74 13.36
N VAL A 219 -9.40 -0.98 12.24
CA VAL A 219 -9.03 -2.33 11.78
C VAL A 219 -8.13 -3.08 12.76
N GLU A 220 -7.41 -2.38 13.62
CA GLU A 220 -6.53 -2.95 14.64
C GLU A 220 -7.10 -2.88 16.06
N ASN A 221 -8.28 -2.28 16.28
CA ASN A 221 -8.81 -2.05 17.61
C ASN A 221 -8.85 -3.32 18.48
N MET A 222 -9.30 -4.44 17.92
CA MET A 222 -9.34 -5.72 18.65
C MET A 222 -7.94 -6.20 19.02
N GLN A 223 -6.97 -6.01 18.15
CA GLN A 223 -5.60 -6.41 18.39
C GLN A 223 -4.98 -5.54 19.49
N VAL A 224 -5.21 -4.23 19.45
CA VAL A 224 -4.75 -3.28 20.47
C VAL A 224 -5.31 -3.63 21.85
N VAL A 225 -6.62 -3.82 21.96
CA VAL A 225 -7.25 -4.09 23.27
C VAL A 225 -6.96 -5.49 23.83
N THR A 226 -6.51 -6.41 22.97
CA THR A 226 -6.08 -7.76 23.39
C THR A 226 -4.56 -7.87 23.59
N GLY A 227 -3.82 -6.77 23.44
CA GLY A 227 -2.38 -6.72 23.68
C GLY A 227 -1.54 -7.47 22.64
N LYS A 228 -2.01 -7.55 21.39
CA LYS A 228 -1.17 -8.11 20.32
C LYS A 228 0.00 -7.18 20.00
N PRO A 229 1.21 -7.72 19.74
CA PRO A 229 2.37 -6.91 19.36
C PRO A 229 2.15 -6.32 17.95
N LEU A 230 2.00 -4.99 17.87
CA LEU A 230 1.71 -4.27 16.63
C LEU A 230 2.72 -3.16 16.34
N PHE A 231 3.45 -2.70 17.34
CA PHE A 231 4.28 -1.52 17.26
C PHE A 231 5.77 -1.88 17.20
N GLY A 232 6.59 -0.93 16.76
CA GLY A 232 8.02 -1.14 16.67
C GLY A 232 8.67 -1.56 18.00
N ILE A 233 8.14 -1.07 19.13
CA ILE A 233 8.60 -1.44 20.46
C ILE A 233 8.33 -2.92 20.80
N ASP A 234 7.33 -3.52 20.15
CA ASP A 234 6.96 -4.92 20.35
C ASP A 234 7.76 -5.87 19.45
N THR A 235 8.55 -5.31 18.53
CA THR A 235 9.31 -6.11 17.57
C THR A 235 10.47 -6.81 18.24
N VAL A 236 10.59 -8.12 18.02
CA VAL A 236 11.71 -8.94 18.50
C VAL A 236 12.34 -9.63 17.30
N VAL A 237 13.65 -9.46 17.14
CA VAL A 237 14.44 -10.13 16.10
C VAL A 237 15.53 -11.00 16.71
N PRO A 238 16.00 -12.05 16.02
CA PRO A 238 17.12 -12.87 16.51
C PRO A 238 18.35 -12.00 16.82
N ASN A 239 18.98 -12.27 17.97
CA ASN A 239 20.16 -11.52 18.46
C ASN A 239 19.90 -10.02 18.71
N MET A 240 18.66 -9.61 18.92
CA MET A 240 18.29 -8.22 19.23
C MET A 240 19.03 -7.75 20.49
N ARG A 241 19.58 -6.54 20.41
CA ARG A 241 20.15 -5.85 21.55
C ARG A 241 19.34 -4.61 21.86
N PHE A 242 19.37 -4.19 23.12
CA PHE A 242 18.66 -3.00 23.58
C PHE A 242 19.68 -1.92 23.91
N ALA A 243 19.38 -0.69 23.53
CA ALA A 243 20.18 0.48 23.88
C ALA A 243 19.29 1.54 24.53
N ALA A 244 19.79 2.18 25.58
CA ALA A 244 19.17 3.36 26.14
C ALA A 244 19.77 4.61 25.46
N TYR A 245 18.88 5.54 25.05
CA TYR A 245 19.30 6.80 24.49
C TYR A 245 19.17 7.91 25.53
N GLU A 246 20.32 8.48 25.94
CA GLU A 246 20.34 9.64 26.81
C GLU A 246 20.61 10.92 26.04
N LYS A 247 19.80 11.93 26.31
CA LYS A 247 19.96 13.25 25.71
C LYS A 247 20.71 14.17 26.68
N CYS A 248 21.54 15.04 26.11
CA CYS A 248 22.07 16.15 26.88
C CYS A 248 20.89 17.00 27.42
N PRO A 249 20.84 17.30 28.73
CA PRO A 249 19.74 18.06 29.34
C PRO A 249 19.71 19.55 28.89
N ALA A 250 20.79 20.03 28.28
CA ALA A 250 20.90 21.40 27.79
C ALA A 250 21.00 21.41 26.27
N THR A 251 20.30 22.37 25.63
CA THR A 251 20.40 22.63 24.19
C THR A 251 21.82 23.10 23.84
N GLY A 252 22.41 22.51 22.79
CA GLY A 252 23.78 22.82 22.35
C GLY A 252 24.88 22.17 23.18
N GLY A 253 24.51 21.25 24.09
CA GLY A 253 25.49 20.44 24.81
C GLY A 253 26.23 19.45 23.89
N SER A 254 27.43 19.04 24.33
CA SER A 254 28.24 18.03 23.65
C SER A 254 28.65 16.94 24.62
N VAL A 255 28.88 15.74 24.08
CA VAL A 255 29.44 14.63 24.84
C VAL A 255 30.89 14.99 25.23
N LYS A 256 31.21 14.92 26.53
CA LYS A 256 32.56 15.13 27.04
C LYS A 256 33.36 13.85 27.14
N ASP A 257 32.67 12.79 27.51
CA ASP A 257 33.25 11.49 27.76
C ASP A 257 32.21 10.40 27.53
N ALA A 258 32.62 9.25 27.06
CA ALA A 258 31.80 8.08 26.86
C ALA A 258 32.68 6.81 26.97
N ASN A 259 32.13 5.74 27.53
CA ASN A 259 32.79 4.44 27.70
C ASN A 259 32.73 3.60 26.42
N LEU A 260 33.24 4.11 25.32
CA LEU A 260 33.17 3.47 24.00
C LEU A 260 33.82 2.08 23.97
N ASP A 261 34.79 1.83 24.89
CA ASP A 261 35.48 0.56 24.98
C ASP A 261 34.62 -0.56 25.62
N GLU A 262 33.43 -0.21 26.17
CA GLU A 262 32.50 -1.14 26.80
C GLU A 262 31.26 -1.43 25.91
N ILE A 263 31.15 -0.78 24.77
CA ILE A 263 30.03 -0.89 23.83
C ILE A 263 30.42 -1.74 22.64
#